data_ee95e090718d90df2d872727f2951734
#
_entry.id   ee95e090718d90df2d872727f2951734
#
_cell.length_a   1.000
_cell.length_b   1.000
_cell.length_c   1.000
_cell.angle_alpha   90.00
_cell.angle_beta   90.00
_cell.angle_gamma   90.00
#
_symmetry.space_group_name_H-M   'P 1'
#
loop_
_entity.id
_entity.type
_entity.pdbx_description
1 polymer ?
#
loop_
_entity_poly.entity_id
_entity_poly.type
_entity_poly.pdbx_seq_one_letter_code
_entity_poly.pdbx_strand_id
1 'polypeptide(L)'
;MKLLALETANEQCSISLVDETQELFFQLDTRAKAQTQTILPMIEQGLQQTGLEVAGLDAIAFSRGPGSFSGVRINAAVTQALAWSQDLPVIPVSSLQALAQAAYRLEGLKQVTAVLDARMNEVYIASYVLDEHGIMQCIDEEKLMGYEQAAAYAKHCLIGSGAKLLQADAEHQTITATAQDIASIARVYATQKQWVDAEHALPVYLRDDAWKKIADQGKAK
;
A
#
# COMPACT_ATOMS: atom_id res chain seq x y z
N MET A 1 11.56 7.88 -16.93
CA MET A 1 11.78 7.13 -15.68
C MET A 1 10.90 5.88 -15.70
N LYS A 2 11.46 4.70 -15.43
CA LYS A 2 10.79 3.41 -15.44
C LYS A 2 10.69 2.87 -14.02
N LEU A 3 9.48 2.61 -13.55
CA LEU A 3 9.21 2.14 -12.20
C LEU A 3 8.53 0.77 -12.21
N LEU A 4 8.93 -0.10 -11.29
CA LEU A 4 8.18 -1.29 -10.90
C LEU A 4 7.46 -0.98 -9.58
N ALA A 5 6.13 -1.07 -9.57
CA ALA A 5 5.31 -0.91 -8.38
C ALA A 5 4.75 -2.25 -7.91
N LEU A 6 4.77 -2.48 -6.60
CA LEU A 6 4.36 -3.74 -5.96
C LEU A 6 3.31 -3.48 -4.86
N GLU A 7 2.24 -4.27 -4.86
CA GLU A 7 1.21 -4.25 -3.81
C GLU A 7 0.87 -5.67 -3.36
N THR A 8 1.15 -5.98 -2.10
CA THR A 8 0.78 -7.25 -1.44
C THR A 8 0.31 -7.05 0.00
N ALA A 9 0.16 -5.79 0.45
CA ALA A 9 -0.22 -5.48 1.83
C ALA A 9 -1.70 -5.77 2.15
N ASN A 10 -2.52 -6.02 1.14
CA ASN A 10 -3.90 -6.48 1.25
C ASN A 10 -4.04 -7.98 0.90
N GLU A 11 -5.25 -8.47 0.65
CA GLU A 11 -5.50 -9.88 0.33
C GLU A 11 -5.12 -10.25 -1.12
N GLN A 12 -4.85 -9.27 -1.97
CA GLN A 12 -4.51 -9.43 -3.38
C GLN A 12 -2.98 -9.31 -3.58
N CYS A 13 -2.54 -9.65 -4.79
CA CYS A 13 -1.19 -9.38 -5.25
C CYS A 13 -1.26 -8.65 -6.58
N SER A 14 -0.58 -7.53 -6.72
CA SER A 14 -0.50 -6.84 -8.00
C SER A 14 0.86 -6.21 -8.23
N ILE A 15 1.20 -6.09 -9.51
CA ILE A 15 2.37 -5.35 -9.97
C ILE A 15 1.97 -4.39 -11.10
N SER A 16 2.68 -3.29 -11.21
CA SER A 16 2.57 -2.36 -12.34
C SER A 16 3.97 -1.92 -12.76
N LEU A 17 4.24 -2.00 -14.06
CA LEU A 17 5.40 -1.39 -14.69
C LEU A 17 4.96 -0.15 -15.42
N VAL A 18 5.57 0.97 -15.13
CA VAL A 18 5.21 2.26 -15.71
C VAL A 18 6.46 2.99 -16.22
N ASP A 19 6.27 3.83 -17.24
CA ASP A 19 7.24 4.86 -17.59
C ASP A 19 6.71 6.26 -17.20
N GLU A 20 7.31 7.32 -17.72
CA GLU A 20 6.92 8.70 -17.44
C GLU A 20 5.51 9.02 -17.90
N THR A 21 5.01 8.35 -18.92
CA THR A 21 3.80 8.73 -19.65
C THR A 21 2.65 7.74 -19.52
N GLN A 22 2.96 6.45 -19.36
CA GLN A 22 1.97 5.39 -19.45
C GLN A 22 2.27 4.21 -18.53
N GLU A 23 1.28 3.35 -18.38
CA GLU A 23 1.42 2.01 -17.83
C GLU A 23 1.85 1.06 -18.95
N LEU A 24 2.97 0.38 -18.74
CA LEU A 24 3.54 -0.57 -19.70
C LEU A 24 2.99 -1.97 -19.49
N PHE A 25 2.73 -2.31 -18.21
CA PHE A 25 2.19 -3.61 -17.81
C PHE A 25 1.49 -3.50 -16.47
N PHE A 26 0.37 -4.18 -16.34
CA PHE A 26 -0.33 -4.36 -15.07
C PHE A 26 -0.82 -5.80 -14.95
N GLN A 27 -0.68 -6.38 -13.77
CA GLN A 27 -1.26 -7.67 -13.45
C GLN A 27 -1.79 -7.68 -12.02
N LEU A 28 -2.96 -8.28 -11.85
CA LEU A 28 -3.64 -8.45 -10.57
C LEU A 28 -3.99 -9.92 -10.37
N ASP A 29 -3.60 -10.46 -9.22
CA ASP A 29 -4.06 -11.75 -8.71
C ASP A 29 -4.96 -11.52 -7.50
N THR A 30 -6.22 -11.89 -7.62
CA THR A 30 -7.23 -11.72 -6.57
C THR A 30 -7.35 -12.93 -5.63
N ARG A 31 -6.55 -13.97 -5.83
CA ARG A 31 -6.53 -15.15 -4.97
C ARG A 31 -5.95 -14.81 -3.60
N ALA A 32 -6.76 -14.96 -2.57
CA ALA A 32 -6.33 -14.68 -1.22
C ALA A 32 -5.14 -15.57 -0.80
N LYS A 33 -4.13 -14.96 -0.14
CA LYS A 33 -2.92 -15.63 0.39
C LYS A 33 -2.03 -16.29 -0.66
N ALA A 34 -2.13 -15.86 -1.93
CA ALA A 34 -1.29 -16.37 -3.01
C ALA A 34 0.00 -15.55 -3.24
N GLN A 35 0.19 -14.45 -2.52
CA GLN A 35 1.24 -13.44 -2.78
C GLN A 35 2.64 -14.05 -2.92
N THR A 36 3.02 -14.98 -2.03
CA THR A 36 4.34 -15.66 -2.08
C THR A 36 4.56 -16.51 -3.33
N GLN A 37 3.48 -17.03 -3.89
CA GLN A 37 3.55 -17.89 -5.08
C GLN A 37 3.50 -17.10 -6.38
N THR A 38 2.95 -15.89 -6.34
CA THR A 38 2.56 -15.17 -7.56
C THR A 38 3.42 -13.95 -7.85
N ILE A 39 3.95 -13.26 -6.82
CA ILE A 39 4.64 -11.98 -7.02
C ILE A 39 5.86 -12.08 -7.96
N LEU A 40 6.74 -13.06 -7.75
CA LEU A 40 7.94 -13.22 -8.59
C LEU A 40 7.60 -13.64 -10.04
N PRO A 41 6.72 -14.65 -10.27
CA PRO A 41 6.23 -14.96 -11.62
C PRO A 41 5.58 -13.76 -12.34
N MET A 42 4.80 -12.93 -11.63
CA MET A 42 4.17 -11.75 -12.22
C MET A 42 5.23 -10.71 -12.63
N ILE A 43 6.25 -10.48 -11.79
CA ILE A 43 7.36 -9.58 -12.11
C ILE A 43 8.12 -10.08 -13.33
N GLU A 44 8.46 -11.36 -13.38
CA GLU A 44 9.15 -11.97 -14.51
C GLU A 44 8.34 -11.81 -15.80
N GLN A 45 7.03 -12.11 -15.75
CA GLN A 45 6.13 -11.95 -16.89
C GLN A 45 6.08 -10.48 -17.37
N GLY A 46 5.95 -9.54 -16.44
CA GLY A 46 5.90 -8.10 -16.78
C GLY A 46 7.19 -7.61 -17.45
N LEU A 47 8.34 -8.00 -16.91
CA LEU A 47 9.63 -7.66 -17.49
C LEU A 47 9.80 -8.26 -18.89
N GLN A 48 9.44 -9.53 -19.09
CA GLN A 48 9.50 -10.18 -20.41
C GLN A 48 8.60 -9.49 -21.44
N GLN A 49 7.33 -9.18 -21.07
CA GLN A 49 6.38 -8.57 -22.00
C GLN A 49 6.74 -7.14 -22.37
N THR A 50 7.40 -6.41 -21.49
CA THR A 50 7.86 -5.03 -21.75
C THR A 50 9.25 -4.95 -22.36
N GLY A 51 9.97 -6.08 -22.43
CA GLY A 51 11.38 -6.10 -22.86
C GLY A 51 12.31 -5.38 -21.89
N LEU A 52 11.89 -5.24 -20.63
CA LEU A 52 12.71 -4.61 -19.58
C LEU A 52 13.45 -5.69 -18.77
N GLU A 53 14.55 -5.27 -18.18
CA GLU A 53 15.28 -6.02 -17.15
C GLU A 53 15.27 -5.21 -15.85
N VAL A 54 15.52 -5.83 -14.71
CA VAL A 54 15.60 -5.11 -13.42
C VAL A 54 16.64 -4.01 -13.47
N ALA A 55 17.77 -4.27 -14.12
CA ALA A 55 18.85 -3.28 -14.34
C ALA A 55 18.43 -2.07 -15.19
N GLY A 56 17.33 -2.17 -15.93
CA GLY A 56 16.77 -1.08 -16.75
C GLY A 56 15.70 -0.26 -16.03
N LEU A 57 15.41 -0.55 -14.78
CA LEU A 57 14.50 0.22 -13.93
C LEU A 57 15.25 1.39 -13.28
N ASP A 58 14.55 2.47 -13.02
CA ASP A 58 15.09 3.64 -12.31
C ASP A 58 14.77 3.60 -10.81
N ALA A 59 13.67 2.93 -10.41
CA ALA A 59 13.32 2.73 -9.00
C ALA A 59 12.29 1.60 -8.85
N ILE A 60 12.13 1.12 -7.60
CA ILE A 60 11.06 0.20 -7.22
C ILE A 60 10.18 0.87 -6.17
N ALA A 61 8.87 0.85 -6.36
CA ALA A 61 7.90 1.35 -5.41
C ALA A 61 7.13 0.21 -4.76
N PHE A 62 6.78 0.35 -3.50
CA PHE A 62 6.05 -0.69 -2.77
C PHE A 62 5.14 -0.13 -1.70
N SER A 63 4.05 -0.84 -1.40
CA SER A 63 3.24 -0.54 -0.22
C SER A 63 3.99 -0.95 1.04
N ARG A 64 4.35 0.06 1.87
CA ARG A 64 5.08 -0.15 3.12
C ARG A 64 4.21 -0.63 4.29
N GLY A 65 2.90 -0.70 4.09
CA GLY A 65 1.91 -0.85 5.15
C GLY A 65 1.27 0.48 5.55
N PRO A 66 0.36 0.46 6.54
CA PRO A 66 -0.06 -0.71 7.32
C PRO A 66 -0.89 -1.72 6.50
N GLY A 67 -0.98 -2.97 6.96
CA GLY A 67 -1.74 -4.00 6.26
C GLY A 67 -1.54 -5.42 6.79
N SER A 68 -1.76 -6.41 5.92
CA SER A 68 -1.55 -7.82 6.23
C SER A 68 -0.13 -8.10 6.72
N PHE A 69 -0.01 -8.79 7.86
CA PHE A 69 1.26 -9.10 8.50
C PHE A 69 2.27 -9.81 7.60
N SER A 70 1.82 -10.79 6.83
CA SER A 70 2.66 -11.48 5.84
C SER A 70 2.85 -10.64 4.58
N GLY A 71 1.79 -9.99 4.11
CA GLY A 71 1.81 -9.22 2.88
C GLY A 71 2.83 -8.10 2.88
N VAL A 72 2.87 -7.26 3.92
CA VAL A 72 3.85 -6.16 4.02
C VAL A 72 5.30 -6.67 4.07
N ARG A 73 5.54 -7.86 4.65
CA ARG A 73 6.89 -8.47 4.70
C ARG A 73 7.32 -9.05 3.36
N ILE A 74 6.40 -9.73 2.68
CA ILE A 74 6.64 -10.26 1.32
C ILE A 74 7.01 -9.09 0.40
N ASN A 75 6.23 -8.00 0.46
CA ASN A 75 6.47 -6.82 -0.35
C ASN A 75 7.85 -6.22 -0.10
N ALA A 76 8.16 -5.95 1.16
CA ALA A 76 9.45 -5.39 1.55
C ALA A 76 10.62 -6.30 1.15
N ALA A 77 10.52 -7.63 1.40
CA ALA A 77 11.59 -8.56 1.09
C ALA A 77 11.87 -8.66 -0.43
N VAL A 78 10.83 -8.74 -1.26
CA VAL A 78 10.97 -8.77 -2.72
C VAL A 78 11.54 -7.44 -3.22
N THR A 79 11.03 -6.32 -2.71
CA THR A 79 11.53 -4.97 -3.06
C THR A 79 13.00 -4.82 -2.70
N GLN A 80 13.40 -5.18 -1.47
CA GLN A 80 14.79 -5.10 -1.02
C GLN A 80 15.72 -5.96 -1.88
N ALA A 81 15.32 -7.21 -2.16
CA ALA A 81 16.15 -8.13 -2.94
C ALA A 81 16.41 -7.61 -4.37
N LEU A 82 15.36 -7.13 -5.04
CA LEU A 82 15.47 -6.59 -6.39
C LEU A 82 16.24 -5.26 -6.40
N ALA A 83 15.94 -4.34 -5.50
CA ALA A 83 16.60 -3.05 -5.41
C ALA A 83 18.08 -3.20 -5.07
N TRP A 84 18.41 -4.06 -4.10
CA TRP A 84 19.79 -4.34 -3.71
C TRP A 84 20.62 -4.93 -4.85
N SER A 85 20.02 -5.80 -5.67
CA SER A 85 20.73 -6.46 -6.77
C SER A 85 21.24 -5.51 -7.85
N GLN A 86 20.67 -4.31 -7.95
CA GLN A 86 20.95 -3.32 -8.99
C GLN A 86 21.19 -1.91 -8.44
N ASP A 87 21.36 -1.78 -7.13
CA ASP A 87 21.55 -0.48 -6.43
C ASP A 87 20.45 0.55 -6.77
N LEU A 88 19.17 0.08 -6.83
CA LEU A 88 18.03 0.92 -7.18
C LEU A 88 17.47 1.65 -5.97
N PRO A 89 17.06 2.92 -6.11
CA PRO A 89 16.28 3.62 -5.09
C PRO A 89 14.91 2.96 -4.91
N VAL A 90 14.39 3.03 -3.68
CA VAL A 90 13.10 2.47 -3.31
C VAL A 90 12.14 3.57 -2.85
N ILE A 91 10.92 3.55 -3.36
CA ILE A 91 9.87 4.51 -3.02
C ILE A 91 8.82 3.82 -2.13
N PRO A 92 8.85 4.05 -0.81
CA PRO A 92 7.84 3.50 0.10
C PRO A 92 6.56 4.32 0.05
N VAL A 93 5.42 3.67 -0.24
CA VAL A 93 4.09 4.29 -0.28
C VAL A 93 3.24 3.72 0.86
N SER A 94 2.49 4.57 1.54
CA SER A 94 1.54 4.12 2.56
C SER A 94 0.39 3.33 1.93
N SER A 95 0.00 2.21 2.54
CA SER A 95 -1.17 1.44 2.09
C SER A 95 -2.48 2.21 2.27
N LEU A 96 -2.58 3.07 3.29
CA LEU A 96 -3.74 3.95 3.46
C LEU A 96 -3.79 5.04 2.37
N GLN A 97 -2.64 5.60 2.01
CA GLN A 97 -2.55 6.56 0.90
C GLN A 97 -2.89 5.90 -0.44
N ALA A 98 -2.38 4.70 -0.70
CA ALA A 98 -2.72 3.93 -1.90
C ALA A 98 -4.22 3.60 -1.97
N LEU A 99 -4.84 3.27 -0.84
CA LEU A 99 -6.30 3.06 -0.75
C LEU A 99 -7.07 4.33 -1.08
N ALA A 100 -6.64 5.50 -0.57
CA ALA A 100 -7.22 6.78 -0.92
C ALA A 100 -7.05 7.10 -2.42
N GLN A 101 -5.88 6.81 -2.98
CA GLN A 101 -5.61 6.96 -4.41
C GLN A 101 -6.51 6.06 -5.28
N ALA A 102 -6.77 4.82 -4.83
CA ALA A 102 -7.71 3.92 -5.48
C ALA A 102 -9.13 4.49 -5.50
N ALA A 103 -9.59 5.12 -4.41
CA ALA A 103 -10.89 5.78 -4.36
C ALA A 103 -11.00 6.94 -5.35
N TYR A 104 -9.94 7.72 -5.49
CA TYR A 104 -9.89 8.76 -6.51
C TYR A 104 -9.89 8.16 -7.93
N ARG A 105 -9.08 7.15 -8.20
CA ARG A 105 -9.00 6.51 -9.53
C ARG A 105 -10.31 5.85 -9.96
N LEU A 106 -10.97 5.14 -9.03
CA LEU A 106 -12.17 4.33 -9.34
C LEU A 106 -13.46 5.15 -9.32
N GLU A 107 -13.58 6.12 -8.42
CA GLU A 107 -14.83 6.81 -8.13
C GLU A 107 -14.73 8.35 -8.14
N GLY A 108 -13.55 8.90 -8.41
CA GLY A 108 -13.33 10.35 -8.46
C GLY A 108 -13.40 11.05 -7.10
N LEU A 109 -13.32 10.29 -5.99
CA LEU A 109 -13.41 10.83 -4.64
C LEU A 109 -12.14 11.62 -4.31
N LYS A 110 -12.29 12.92 -4.05
CA LYS A 110 -11.16 13.84 -3.80
C LYS A 110 -10.84 14.05 -2.31
N GLN A 111 -11.70 13.60 -1.42
CA GLN A 111 -11.56 13.69 0.03
C GLN A 111 -12.13 12.43 0.65
N VAL A 112 -11.30 11.66 1.35
CA VAL A 112 -11.68 10.38 1.93
C VAL A 112 -11.00 10.15 3.27
N THR A 113 -11.60 9.31 4.10
CA THR A 113 -10.94 8.70 5.25
C THR A 113 -10.73 7.21 4.95
N ALA A 114 -9.47 6.84 4.74
CA ALA A 114 -9.06 5.48 4.47
C ALA A 114 -9.04 4.66 5.76
N VAL A 115 -9.70 3.50 5.76
CA VAL A 115 -9.88 2.63 6.93
C VAL A 115 -9.59 1.19 6.55
N LEU A 116 -8.58 0.58 7.19
CA LEU A 116 -8.27 -0.84 7.03
C LEU A 116 -8.56 -1.58 8.33
N ASP A 117 -9.18 -2.76 8.24
CA ASP A 117 -9.40 -3.65 9.39
C ASP A 117 -8.05 -4.11 9.96
N ALA A 118 -7.74 -3.69 11.18
CA ALA A 118 -6.52 -4.07 11.90
C ALA A 118 -6.74 -5.29 12.82
N ARG A 119 -7.92 -5.92 12.78
CA ARG A 119 -8.37 -6.97 13.70
C ARG A 119 -8.44 -6.49 15.15
N MET A 120 -8.84 -7.35 16.08
CA MET A 120 -8.88 -7.08 17.53
C MET A 120 -9.70 -5.83 17.91
N ASN A 121 -10.79 -5.53 17.19
CA ASN A 121 -11.66 -4.36 17.34
C ASN A 121 -10.94 -3.02 17.11
N GLU A 122 -9.93 -3.01 16.25
CA GLU A 122 -9.17 -1.82 15.86
C GLU A 122 -9.11 -1.67 14.34
N VAL A 123 -8.86 -0.47 13.89
CA VAL A 123 -8.63 -0.12 12.49
C VAL A 123 -7.37 0.74 12.34
N TYR A 124 -6.72 0.62 11.19
CA TYR A 124 -5.78 1.63 10.71
C TYR A 124 -6.58 2.71 9.98
N ILE A 125 -6.32 3.97 10.30
CA ILE A 125 -7.11 5.09 9.79
C ILE A 125 -6.24 6.32 9.52
N ALA A 126 -6.54 7.03 8.43
CA ALA A 126 -6.08 8.39 8.14
C ALA A 126 -6.97 9.05 7.09
N SER A 127 -7.00 10.38 7.07
CA SER A 127 -7.78 11.15 6.12
C SER A 127 -6.88 11.79 5.05
N TYR A 128 -7.38 11.80 3.82
CA TYR A 128 -6.64 12.22 2.63
C TYR A 128 -7.44 13.19 1.77
N VAL A 129 -6.74 14.11 1.12
CA VAL A 129 -7.29 15.07 0.16
C VAL A 129 -6.41 15.06 -1.09
N LEU A 130 -7.05 15.15 -2.26
CA LEU A 130 -6.35 15.24 -3.54
C LEU A 130 -5.59 16.57 -3.64
N ASP A 131 -4.31 16.50 -3.98
CA ASP A 131 -3.46 17.67 -4.19
C ASP A 131 -3.42 18.13 -5.67
N GLU A 132 -2.66 19.17 -5.93
CA GLU A 132 -2.46 19.74 -7.27
C GLU A 132 -1.65 18.83 -8.21
N HIS A 133 -0.92 17.85 -7.68
CA HIS A 133 -0.17 16.87 -8.45
C HIS A 133 -0.99 15.62 -8.81
N GLY A 134 -2.27 15.57 -8.39
CA GLY A 134 -3.18 14.45 -8.66
C GLY A 134 -2.96 13.25 -7.76
N ILE A 135 -2.30 13.41 -6.61
CA ILE A 135 -2.14 12.36 -5.61
C ILE A 135 -2.81 12.72 -4.28
N MET A 136 -3.28 11.70 -3.59
CA MET A 136 -3.96 11.83 -2.30
C MET A 136 -2.94 12.08 -1.19
N GLN A 137 -2.99 13.26 -0.56
CA GLN A 137 -2.12 13.67 0.55
C GLN A 137 -2.79 13.47 1.90
N CYS A 138 -2.06 12.93 2.85
CA CYS A 138 -2.52 12.78 4.23
C CYS A 138 -2.66 14.16 4.89
N ILE A 139 -3.82 14.42 5.49
CA ILE A 139 -4.13 15.70 6.18
C ILE A 139 -4.15 15.57 7.71
N ASP A 140 -3.85 14.40 8.21
CA ASP A 140 -3.71 14.08 9.63
C ASP A 140 -2.59 13.04 9.84
N GLU A 141 -2.72 12.13 10.79
CA GLU A 141 -1.72 11.08 11.06
C GLU A 141 -2.32 9.70 10.83
N GLU A 142 -1.53 8.80 10.26
CA GLU A 142 -1.87 7.38 10.20
C GLU A 142 -1.85 6.78 11.61
N LYS A 143 -2.98 6.23 12.07
CA LYS A 143 -3.15 5.71 13.44
C LYS A 143 -3.79 4.34 13.45
N LEU A 144 -3.49 3.61 14.53
CA LEU A 144 -4.24 2.45 14.97
C LEU A 144 -5.19 2.89 16.08
N MET A 145 -6.49 2.64 15.92
CA MET A 145 -7.52 3.10 16.86
C MET A 145 -8.63 2.06 17.03
N GLY A 146 -9.21 2.02 18.24
CA GLY A 146 -10.50 1.33 18.47
C GLY A 146 -11.63 2.00 17.70
N TYR A 147 -12.70 1.26 17.42
CA TYR A 147 -13.80 1.68 16.53
C TYR A 147 -14.43 3.02 16.91
N GLU A 148 -14.76 3.24 18.20
CA GLU A 148 -15.39 4.49 18.64
C GLU A 148 -14.49 5.71 18.42
N GLN A 149 -13.21 5.57 18.76
CA GLN A 149 -12.22 6.64 18.57
C GLN A 149 -12.00 6.90 17.09
N ALA A 150 -11.93 5.85 16.27
CA ALA A 150 -11.75 5.95 14.83
C ALA A 150 -12.95 6.62 14.15
N ALA A 151 -14.18 6.30 14.57
CA ALA A 151 -15.38 6.95 14.05
C ALA A 151 -15.40 8.45 14.35
N ALA A 152 -14.94 8.87 15.54
CA ALA A 152 -14.81 10.27 15.91
C ALA A 152 -13.64 10.98 15.22
N TYR A 153 -12.60 10.23 14.82
CA TYR A 153 -11.42 10.75 14.13
C TYR A 153 -11.65 11.01 12.63
N ALA A 154 -12.57 10.27 12.03
CA ALA A 154 -12.89 10.35 10.60
C ALA A 154 -13.38 11.74 10.19
N LYS A 155 -12.84 12.30 9.09
CA LYS A 155 -13.16 13.64 8.60
C LYS A 155 -14.00 13.64 7.32
N HIS A 156 -13.92 12.56 6.54
CA HIS A 156 -14.54 12.44 5.23
C HIS A 156 -15.24 11.08 5.08
N CYS A 157 -15.83 10.80 3.92
CA CYS A 157 -16.44 9.51 3.65
C CYS A 157 -15.44 8.36 3.88
N LEU A 158 -15.93 7.28 4.49
CA LEU A 158 -15.12 6.12 4.84
C LEU A 158 -14.94 5.20 3.63
N ILE A 159 -13.70 4.77 3.39
CA ILE A 159 -13.37 3.83 2.33
C ILE A 159 -12.55 2.64 2.88
N GLY A 160 -12.61 1.50 2.18
CA GLY A 160 -11.79 0.32 2.46
C GLY A 160 -12.39 -0.67 3.45
N SER A 161 -11.65 -1.73 3.73
CA SER A 161 -12.13 -2.92 4.45
C SER A 161 -12.62 -2.67 5.89
N GLY A 162 -12.16 -1.60 6.53
CA GLY A 162 -12.58 -1.20 7.87
C GLY A 162 -13.79 -0.26 7.90
N ALA A 163 -14.25 0.26 6.76
CA ALA A 163 -15.30 1.28 6.71
C ALA A 163 -16.60 0.82 7.41
N LYS A 164 -17.08 -0.39 7.11
CA LYS A 164 -18.31 -0.93 7.74
C LYS A 164 -18.17 -1.28 9.22
N LEU A 165 -16.96 -1.39 9.73
CA LEU A 165 -16.73 -1.58 11.16
C LEU A 165 -17.00 -0.30 11.96
N LEU A 166 -16.90 0.86 11.30
CA LEU A 166 -17.15 2.17 11.88
C LEU A 166 -18.56 2.69 11.56
N GLN A 167 -19.04 2.43 10.35
CA GLN A 167 -20.32 2.90 9.84
C GLN A 167 -20.98 1.78 9.00
N ALA A 168 -22.06 1.19 9.49
CA ALA A 168 -22.67 -0.02 8.94
C ALA A 168 -23.15 0.13 7.47
N ASP A 169 -23.56 1.34 7.08
CA ASP A 169 -24.02 1.70 5.74
C ASP A 169 -22.93 2.32 4.83
N ALA A 170 -21.65 2.20 5.23
CA ALA A 170 -20.57 2.70 4.41
C ALA A 170 -20.56 2.04 3.00
N GLU A 171 -20.62 2.86 1.97
CA GLU A 171 -20.79 2.42 0.57
C GLU A 171 -19.49 1.92 -0.05
N HIS A 172 -18.34 2.54 0.29
CA HIS A 172 -17.05 2.36 -0.39
C HIS A 172 -16.14 1.32 0.27
N GLN A 173 -16.70 0.32 0.95
CA GLN A 173 -15.94 -0.72 1.67
C GLN A 173 -15.15 -1.67 0.75
N THR A 174 -15.55 -1.80 -0.51
CA THR A 174 -14.96 -2.73 -1.50
C THR A 174 -13.78 -2.13 -2.25
N ILE A 175 -13.53 -0.82 -2.09
CA ILE A 175 -12.36 -0.18 -2.69
C ILE A 175 -11.10 -0.81 -2.10
N THR A 176 -10.21 -1.23 -2.97
CA THR A 176 -8.93 -1.86 -2.63
C THR A 176 -7.83 -1.28 -3.50
N ALA A 177 -6.69 -0.98 -2.89
CA ALA A 177 -5.52 -0.48 -3.59
C ALA A 177 -4.88 -1.58 -4.43
N THR A 178 -4.27 -1.17 -5.54
CA THR A 178 -3.46 -2.01 -6.41
C THR A 178 -2.10 -1.35 -6.68
N ALA A 179 -1.21 -2.06 -7.36
CA ALA A 179 0.07 -1.51 -7.78
C ALA A 179 -0.06 -0.28 -8.71
N GLN A 180 -1.21 -0.08 -9.38
CA GLN A 180 -1.48 1.14 -10.15
C GLN A 180 -1.52 2.38 -9.27
N ASP A 181 -2.10 2.26 -8.08
CA ASP A 181 -2.20 3.35 -7.10
C ASP A 181 -0.82 3.67 -6.51
N ILE A 182 -0.04 2.62 -6.21
CA ILE A 182 1.36 2.75 -5.79
C ILE A 182 2.18 3.46 -6.88
N ALA A 183 2.05 3.03 -8.15
CA ALA A 183 2.77 3.62 -9.28
C ALA A 183 2.42 5.10 -9.50
N SER A 184 1.14 5.47 -9.37
CA SER A 184 0.68 6.85 -9.51
C SER A 184 1.32 7.78 -8.48
N ILE A 185 1.34 7.37 -7.21
CA ILE A 185 1.98 8.13 -6.12
C ILE A 185 3.50 8.16 -6.33
N ALA A 186 4.09 7.01 -6.65
CA ALA A 186 5.54 6.88 -6.80
C ALA A 186 6.11 7.75 -7.93
N ARG A 187 5.39 7.96 -9.02
CA ARG A 187 5.80 8.89 -10.08
C ARG A 187 6.02 10.31 -9.53
N VAL A 188 5.11 10.80 -8.69
CA VAL A 188 5.22 12.12 -8.09
C VAL A 188 6.37 12.14 -7.07
N TYR A 189 6.45 11.15 -6.19
CA TYR A 189 7.51 11.05 -5.20
C TYR A 189 8.91 10.99 -5.84
N ALA A 190 9.03 10.31 -6.96
CA ALA A 190 10.29 10.26 -7.70
C ALA A 190 10.72 11.63 -8.26
N THR A 191 9.78 12.46 -8.75
CA THR A 191 10.12 13.84 -9.18
C THR A 191 10.59 14.70 -8.01
N GLN A 192 10.13 14.40 -6.82
CA GLN A 192 10.48 15.08 -5.57
C GLN A 192 11.70 14.45 -4.87
N LYS A 193 12.29 13.41 -5.45
CA LYS A 193 13.41 12.64 -4.88
C LYS A 193 13.08 12.04 -3.49
N GLN A 194 11.84 11.66 -3.29
CA GLN A 194 11.37 10.99 -2.06
C GLN A 194 11.57 9.48 -2.19
N TRP A 195 12.76 9.01 -1.94
CA TRP A 195 13.12 7.59 -1.94
C TRP A 195 14.09 7.27 -0.80
N VAL A 196 14.30 6.00 -0.56
CA VAL A 196 15.25 5.44 0.40
C VAL A 196 16.15 4.42 -0.31
N ASP A 197 17.26 4.08 0.32
CA ASP A 197 18.09 2.96 -0.12
C ASP A 197 17.39 1.62 0.19
N ALA A 198 17.80 0.55 -0.50
CA ALA A 198 17.18 -0.77 -0.39
C ALA A 198 17.14 -1.28 1.06
N GLU A 199 18.16 -1.04 1.88
CA GLU A 199 18.21 -1.45 3.29
C GLU A 199 17.12 -0.78 4.17
N HIS A 200 16.65 0.39 3.76
CA HIS A 200 15.60 1.15 4.43
C HIS A 200 14.19 0.90 3.87
N ALA A 201 14.05 -0.01 2.91
CA ALA A 201 12.75 -0.45 2.39
C ALA A 201 12.04 -1.36 3.41
N LEU A 202 11.64 -0.80 4.56
CA LEU A 202 11.10 -1.54 5.70
C LEU A 202 9.57 -1.38 5.81
N PRO A 203 8.87 -2.41 6.30
CA PRO A 203 7.46 -2.27 6.65
C PRO A 203 7.25 -1.29 7.79
N VAL A 204 6.14 -0.55 7.75
CA VAL A 204 5.69 0.31 8.84
C VAL A 204 4.67 -0.44 9.70
N TYR A 205 4.92 -0.45 11.00
CA TYR A 205 4.03 -1.06 12.00
C TYR A 205 3.46 0.02 12.90
N LEU A 206 2.14 0.23 12.83
CA LEU A 206 1.43 1.17 13.71
C LEU A 206 0.97 0.52 15.02
N ARG A 207 1.14 -0.80 15.15
CA ARG A 207 0.83 -1.55 16.37
C ARG A 207 2.11 -1.79 17.17
N ASP A 208 2.32 -1.05 18.25
CA ASP A 208 3.49 -1.16 19.10
C ASP A 208 3.50 -2.47 19.96
N ASP A 209 2.31 -2.99 20.28
CA ASP A 209 2.13 -4.18 21.14
C ASP A 209 2.09 -5.52 20.38
N ALA A 210 2.49 -5.58 19.10
CA ALA A 210 2.40 -6.79 18.28
C ALA A 210 3.18 -7.99 18.85
N TRP A 211 4.09 -7.75 19.76
CA TRP A 211 4.99 -8.73 20.38
C TRP A 211 4.83 -8.80 21.91
N LYS A 212 3.61 -9.12 22.40
CA LYS A 212 3.50 -9.55 23.80
C LYS A 212 4.29 -10.83 23.97
N LYS A 213 5.20 -10.86 24.98
CA LYS A 213 5.89 -12.09 25.36
C LYS A 213 4.85 -13.18 25.61
N ILE A 214 5.18 -14.45 25.30
CA ILE A 214 4.27 -15.60 25.46
C ILE A 214 3.64 -15.63 26.87
N ALA A 215 4.35 -15.20 27.91
CA ALA A 215 3.86 -15.10 29.29
C ALA A 215 2.70 -14.08 29.48
N ASP A 216 2.51 -13.16 28.53
CA ASP A 216 1.47 -12.11 28.60
C ASP A 216 0.30 -12.40 27.64
N GLN A 217 0.41 -13.45 26.83
CA GLN A 217 -0.66 -13.91 25.95
C GLN A 217 -1.72 -14.63 26.81
N GLY A 218 -2.87 -14.01 26.96
CA GLY A 218 -3.99 -14.57 27.76
C GLY A 218 -4.27 -13.85 29.06
N LYS A 219 -3.51 -12.84 29.46
CA LYS A 219 -3.91 -11.95 30.56
C LYS A 219 -4.80 -10.85 29.99
N ALA A 220 -6.09 -10.92 30.31
CA ALA A 220 -7.00 -9.80 30.11
C ALA A 220 -6.49 -8.59 30.93
N LYS A 221 -6.53 -7.42 30.34
CA LYS A 221 -6.37 -6.14 31.07
C LYS A 221 -7.66 -5.83 31.82
#